data_42c0c0763d6f35ac6adf312e2597e7e4
#
_entry.id   42c0c0763d6f35ac6adf312e2597e7e4
#
_cell.length_a   1.000
_cell.length_b   1.000
_cell.length_c   1.000
_cell.angle_alpha   90.00
_cell.angle_beta   90.00
_cell.angle_gamma   90.00
#
_symmetry.space_group_name_H-M   'P 1'
#
loop_
_entity.id
_entity.type
_entity.pdbx_description
1 polymer ?
#
loop_
_entity_poly.entity_id
_entity_poly.type
_entity_poly.pdbx_seq_one_letter_code
_entity_poly.pdbx_strand_id
1 'polypeptide(L)'
;MSTVTTNPGDVKFTPYVPAKDEEYMSDAQLEHFRTILLDWKSQLIGEADRTKTYIQDESSAMPDINDRATQEEEFALALRTRDRERKLIRKIDKSIAEIEGDDYGFCETCGVEIGLRRLEARPTATQCIDCKTLSEMKERQNQGHT
;
A
#
# COMPACT_ATOMS: atom_id res chain seq x y z
N MET A 1 21.98 -1.26 -13.16
CA MET A 1 20.55 -1.57 -12.92
C MET A 1 20.02 -0.68 -11.82
N SER A 2 19.05 0.13 -12.14
CA SER A 2 18.44 0.97 -11.12
C SER A 2 17.37 0.18 -10.39
N THR A 3 17.51 0.07 -9.08
CA THR A 3 16.44 -0.44 -8.23
C THR A 3 15.50 0.72 -7.92
N VAL A 4 14.21 0.51 -8.15
CA VAL A 4 13.18 1.50 -7.84
C VAL A 4 12.54 1.11 -6.54
N THR A 5 12.40 2.08 -5.65
CA THR A 5 11.74 1.88 -4.37
C THR A 5 10.28 2.26 -4.52
N THR A 6 9.38 1.34 -4.22
CA THR A 6 7.95 1.64 -4.23
C THR A 6 7.56 2.34 -2.95
N ASN A 7 6.79 3.39 -3.10
CA ASN A 7 6.19 4.07 -1.99
C ASN A 7 4.84 3.42 -1.66
N PRO A 8 4.48 3.22 -0.40
CA PRO A 8 5.19 3.71 0.78
C PRO A 8 6.08 2.67 1.46
N GLY A 9 6.54 1.70 0.88
CA GLY A 9 7.17 0.63 1.62
C GLY A 9 8.62 0.36 1.32
N ASP A 10 9.42 1.26 0.86
CA ASP A 10 10.85 1.04 0.59
C ASP A 10 11.18 -0.33 -0.03
N VAL A 11 10.21 -0.94 -0.69
CA VAL A 11 10.38 -2.23 -1.36
C VAL A 11 11.22 -2.03 -2.59
N LYS A 12 12.36 -2.70 -2.63
CA LYS A 12 13.27 -2.62 -3.76
C LYS A 12 12.95 -3.73 -4.75
N PHE A 13 12.81 -3.37 -5.99
CA PHE A 13 12.58 -4.32 -7.08
C PHE A 13 13.19 -3.79 -8.36
N THR A 14 13.42 -4.69 -9.31
CA THR A 14 13.85 -4.31 -10.64
C THR A 14 12.60 -4.12 -11.51
N PRO A 15 12.45 -2.97 -12.20
CA PRO A 15 11.29 -2.78 -13.07
C PRO A 15 11.17 -3.88 -14.11
N TYR A 16 9.95 -4.32 -14.35
CA TYR A 16 9.68 -5.37 -15.33
C TYR A 16 9.78 -4.82 -16.74
N VAL A 17 10.53 -5.51 -17.59
CA VAL A 17 10.62 -5.19 -19.01
C VAL A 17 9.90 -6.30 -19.78
N PRO A 18 8.70 -6.03 -20.33
CA PRO A 18 7.97 -7.06 -21.06
C PRO A 18 8.68 -7.41 -22.36
N ALA A 19 8.60 -8.69 -22.71
CA ALA A 19 9.09 -9.17 -23.99
C ALA A 19 8.19 -8.64 -25.12
N LYS A 20 8.73 -8.59 -26.34
CA LYS A 20 7.94 -8.24 -27.51
C LYS A 20 6.81 -9.27 -27.67
N ASP A 21 5.59 -8.82 -27.84
CA ASP A 21 4.39 -9.65 -27.97
C ASP A 21 3.95 -10.37 -26.67
N GLU A 22 4.49 -9.96 -25.52
CA GLU A 22 4.03 -10.51 -24.24
C GLU A 22 2.65 -9.96 -23.88
N GLU A 23 1.74 -10.85 -23.47
CA GLU A 23 0.40 -10.46 -23.04
C GLU A 23 0.45 -9.73 -21.71
N TYR A 24 -0.45 -8.75 -21.53
CA TYR A 24 -0.62 -8.06 -20.26
C TYR A 24 -1.05 -9.05 -19.18
N MET A 25 -0.44 -8.95 -18.01
CA MET A 25 -0.66 -9.89 -16.90
C MET A 25 -0.38 -11.34 -17.28
N SER A 26 0.69 -11.56 -18.05
CA SER A 26 1.23 -12.88 -18.25
C SER A 26 1.65 -13.50 -16.92
N ASP A 27 1.83 -14.79 -16.87
CA ASP A 27 2.25 -15.49 -15.65
C ASP A 27 3.51 -14.87 -15.04
N ALA A 28 4.46 -14.47 -15.88
CA ALA A 28 5.69 -13.81 -15.44
C ALA A 28 5.41 -12.45 -14.81
N GLN A 29 4.51 -11.68 -15.39
CA GLN A 29 4.11 -10.37 -14.83
C GLN A 29 3.37 -10.53 -13.51
N LEU A 30 2.45 -11.47 -13.43
CA LEU A 30 1.73 -11.76 -12.19
C LEU A 30 2.69 -12.19 -11.08
N GLU A 31 3.67 -13.02 -11.38
CA GLU A 31 4.68 -13.44 -10.41
C GLU A 31 5.55 -12.26 -9.96
N HIS A 32 5.89 -11.36 -10.87
CA HIS A 32 6.60 -10.11 -10.55
C HIS A 32 5.85 -9.30 -9.49
N PHE A 33 4.56 -9.04 -9.71
CA PHE A 33 3.76 -8.27 -8.78
C PHE A 33 3.46 -9.02 -7.49
N ARG A 34 3.30 -10.34 -7.57
CA ARG A 34 3.13 -11.16 -6.38
C ARG A 34 4.34 -11.05 -5.46
N THR A 35 5.53 -11.11 -6.01
CA THR A 35 6.78 -10.98 -5.25
C THR A 35 6.87 -9.60 -4.58
N ILE A 36 6.56 -8.53 -5.32
CA ILE A 36 6.56 -7.17 -4.79
C ILE A 36 5.58 -7.06 -3.61
N LEU A 37 4.36 -7.57 -3.78
CA LEU A 37 3.32 -7.51 -2.76
C LEU A 37 3.70 -8.31 -1.52
N LEU A 38 4.26 -9.49 -1.68
CA LEU A 38 4.68 -10.33 -0.55
C LEU A 38 5.83 -9.68 0.22
N ASP A 39 6.81 -9.12 -0.47
CA ASP A 39 7.92 -8.40 0.16
C ASP A 39 7.42 -7.19 0.93
N TRP A 40 6.52 -6.43 0.32
CA TRP A 40 5.93 -5.26 0.97
C TRP A 40 5.13 -5.66 2.22
N LYS A 41 4.31 -6.69 2.10
CA LYS A 41 3.54 -7.22 3.24
C LYS A 41 4.48 -7.63 4.38
N SER A 42 5.56 -8.33 4.07
CA SER A 42 6.55 -8.75 5.07
C SER A 42 7.16 -7.56 5.81
N GLN A 43 7.53 -6.51 5.08
CA GLN A 43 8.06 -5.29 5.68
C GLN A 43 7.02 -4.60 6.56
N LEU A 44 5.77 -4.51 6.11
CA LEU A 44 4.69 -3.89 6.88
C LEU A 44 4.39 -4.66 8.16
N ILE A 45 4.43 -5.98 8.12
CA ILE A 45 4.24 -6.81 9.31
C ILE A 45 5.35 -6.55 10.32
N GLY A 46 6.60 -6.43 9.87
CA GLY A 46 7.72 -6.09 10.75
C GLY A 46 7.55 -4.70 11.37
N GLU A 47 7.13 -3.71 10.61
CA GLU A 47 6.85 -2.37 11.10
C GLU A 47 5.67 -2.36 12.08
N ALA A 48 4.62 -3.12 11.77
CA ALA A 48 3.44 -3.24 12.64
C ALA A 48 3.80 -3.89 13.98
N ASP A 49 4.68 -4.87 13.99
CA ASP A 49 5.17 -5.49 15.22
C ASP A 49 5.96 -4.50 16.07
N ARG A 50 6.80 -3.67 15.44
CA ARG A 50 7.54 -2.62 16.17
C ARG A 50 6.59 -1.58 16.76
N THR A 51 5.58 -1.15 16.00
CA THR A 51 4.55 -0.22 16.46
C THR A 51 3.79 -0.80 17.65
N LYS A 52 3.42 -2.07 17.57
CA LYS A 52 2.72 -2.78 18.65
C LYS A 52 3.58 -2.82 19.92
N THR A 53 4.86 -3.15 19.80
CA THR A 53 5.79 -3.17 20.92
C THR A 53 5.91 -1.79 21.56
N TYR A 54 6.05 -0.75 20.75
CA TYR A 54 6.10 0.63 21.22
C TYR A 54 4.84 0.98 22.02
N ILE A 55 3.65 0.66 21.50
CA ILE A 55 2.38 0.94 22.17
C ILE A 55 2.30 0.21 23.53
N GLN A 56 2.72 -1.05 23.59
CA GLN A 56 2.70 -1.83 24.81
C GLN A 56 3.67 -1.26 25.85
N ASP A 57 4.87 -0.89 25.45
CA ASP A 57 5.87 -0.33 26.35
C ASP A 57 5.44 1.03 26.90
N GLU A 58 4.90 1.90 26.02
CA GLU A 58 4.47 3.24 26.43
C GLU A 58 3.23 3.20 27.33
N SER A 59 2.34 2.22 27.17
CA SER A 59 1.16 2.09 28.00
C SER A 59 1.51 1.66 29.45
N SER A 60 2.67 1.05 29.66
CA SER A 60 3.14 0.63 30.98
C SER A 60 4.08 1.66 31.64
N ALA A 61 4.53 2.66 30.88
CA ALA A 61 5.42 3.69 31.40
C ALA A 61 4.66 4.73 32.23
N MET A 62 5.26 5.21 33.34
CA MET A 62 4.70 6.32 34.14
C MET A 62 5.52 7.58 33.84
N PRO A 63 5.08 8.42 32.89
CA PRO A 63 5.85 9.60 32.51
C PRO A 63 5.76 10.72 33.56
N ASP A 64 6.76 11.58 33.55
CA ASP A 64 6.75 12.82 34.28
C ASP A 64 5.61 13.72 33.73
N ILE A 65 5.04 14.57 34.58
CA ILE A 65 3.92 15.46 34.22
C ILE A 65 4.28 16.35 33.02
N ASN A 66 5.53 16.81 32.93
CA ASN A 66 5.98 17.69 31.85
C ASN A 66 6.07 16.98 30.49
N ASP A 67 6.26 15.66 30.49
CA ASP A 67 6.41 14.85 29.28
C ASP A 67 5.10 14.20 28.84
N ARG A 68 4.08 14.27 29.68
CA ARG A 68 2.82 13.56 29.45
C ARG A 68 2.13 14.01 28.16
N ALA A 69 2.07 15.31 27.88
CA ALA A 69 1.39 15.83 26.68
C ALA A 69 2.09 15.35 25.39
N THR A 70 3.42 15.42 25.36
CA THR A 70 4.20 14.93 24.21
C THR A 70 4.03 13.43 24.04
N GLN A 71 4.05 12.69 25.14
CA GLN A 71 3.88 11.24 25.10
C GLN A 71 2.49 10.84 24.62
N GLU A 72 1.43 11.57 25.04
CA GLU A 72 0.07 11.33 24.57
C GLU A 72 -0.05 11.58 23.07
N GLU A 73 0.61 12.62 22.54
CA GLU A 73 0.63 12.91 21.10
C GLU A 73 1.35 11.80 20.33
N GLU A 74 2.50 11.35 20.81
CA GLU A 74 3.26 10.26 20.20
C GLU A 74 2.48 8.94 20.22
N PHE A 75 1.79 8.68 21.32
CA PHE A 75 0.96 7.49 21.46
C PHE A 75 -0.22 7.52 20.48
N ALA A 76 -0.88 8.66 20.36
CA ALA A 76 -1.98 8.84 19.41
C ALA A 76 -1.51 8.66 17.97
N LEU A 77 -0.32 9.17 17.63
CA LEU A 77 0.28 8.97 16.32
C LEU A 77 0.57 7.50 16.06
N ALA A 78 1.10 6.77 17.04
CA ALA A 78 1.38 5.35 16.94
C ALA A 78 0.10 4.54 16.68
N LEU A 79 -1.00 4.88 17.34
CA LEU A 79 -2.30 4.24 17.12
C LEU A 79 -2.82 4.47 15.69
N ARG A 80 -2.67 5.70 15.17
CA ARG A 80 -3.05 6.02 13.79
C ARG A 80 -2.18 5.27 12.79
N THR A 81 -0.89 5.17 13.06
CA THR A 81 0.05 4.40 12.23
C THR A 81 -0.35 2.93 12.19
N ARG A 82 -0.69 2.34 13.33
CA ARG A 82 -1.16 0.97 13.41
C ARG A 82 -2.41 0.72 12.57
N ASP A 83 -3.38 1.64 12.65
CA ASP A 83 -4.60 1.53 11.85
C ASP A 83 -4.29 1.58 10.35
N ARG A 84 -3.41 2.49 9.93
CA ARG A 84 -3.02 2.63 8.53
C ARG A 84 -2.30 1.38 8.04
N GLU A 85 -1.39 0.84 8.83
CA GLU A 85 -0.66 -0.39 8.51
C GLU A 85 -1.61 -1.57 8.32
N ARG A 86 -2.58 -1.73 9.22
CA ARG A 86 -3.59 -2.79 9.13
C ARG A 86 -4.43 -2.69 7.87
N LYS A 87 -4.88 -1.49 7.53
CA LYS A 87 -5.68 -1.24 6.32
C LYS A 87 -4.87 -1.55 5.06
N LEU A 88 -3.60 -1.16 5.06
CA LEU A 88 -2.72 -1.40 3.92
C LEU A 88 -2.43 -2.89 3.73
N ILE A 89 -2.20 -3.63 4.81
CA ILE A 89 -2.02 -5.08 4.76
C ILE A 89 -3.26 -5.76 4.16
N ARG A 90 -4.47 -5.32 4.52
CA ARG A 90 -5.71 -5.84 3.92
C ARG A 90 -5.78 -5.57 2.43
N LYS A 91 -5.35 -4.39 1.99
CA LYS A 91 -5.31 -4.05 0.55
C LYS A 91 -4.31 -4.92 -0.19
N ILE A 92 -3.16 -5.19 0.42
CA ILE A 92 -2.15 -6.09 -0.16
C ILE A 92 -2.71 -7.50 -0.28
N ASP A 93 -3.36 -8.02 0.76
CA ASP A 93 -3.97 -9.35 0.73
C ASP A 93 -5.05 -9.45 -0.35
N LYS A 94 -5.84 -8.40 -0.53
CA LYS A 94 -6.85 -8.34 -1.59
C LYS A 94 -6.18 -8.40 -2.97
N SER A 95 -5.10 -7.66 -3.17
CA SER A 95 -4.37 -7.67 -4.44
C SER A 95 -3.75 -9.05 -4.73
N ILE A 96 -3.20 -9.70 -3.72
CA ILE A 96 -2.67 -11.08 -3.86
C ILE A 96 -3.79 -12.04 -4.26
N ALA A 97 -4.96 -11.92 -3.64
CA ALA A 97 -6.12 -12.75 -3.99
C ALA A 97 -6.57 -12.49 -5.44
N GLU A 98 -6.51 -11.26 -5.91
CA GLU A 98 -6.82 -10.91 -7.30
C GLU A 98 -5.82 -11.55 -8.27
N ILE A 99 -4.53 -11.61 -7.92
CA ILE A 99 -3.52 -12.30 -8.72
C ILE A 99 -3.87 -13.78 -8.85
N GLU A 100 -4.26 -14.43 -7.76
CA GLU A 100 -4.65 -15.84 -7.76
C GLU A 100 -5.92 -16.09 -8.55
N GLY A 101 -6.84 -15.12 -8.60
CA GLY A 101 -8.09 -15.19 -9.33
C GLY A 101 -8.04 -14.65 -10.76
N ASP A 102 -6.86 -14.29 -11.27
CA ASP A 102 -6.66 -13.70 -12.60
C ASP A 102 -7.40 -12.37 -12.84
N ASP A 103 -7.73 -11.66 -11.78
CA ASP A 103 -8.42 -10.37 -11.86
C ASP A 103 -7.50 -9.16 -11.65
N TYR A 104 -6.24 -9.40 -11.33
CA TYR A 104 -5.29 -8.35 -11.00
C TYR A 104 -4.88 -7.54 -12.23
N GLY A 105 -4.73 -6.22 -12.05
CA GLY A 105 -4.17 -5.35 -13.07
C GLY A 105 -5.18 -4.62 -13.94
N PHE A 106 -6.47 -4.83 -13.70
CA PHE A 106 -7.55 -4.20 -14.46
C PHE A 106 -8.34 -3.24 -13.57
N CYS A 107 -8.75 -2.10 -14.13
CA CYS A 107 -9.53 -1.11 -13.41
C CYS A 107 -10.88 -1.68 -12.99
N GLU A 108 -11.21 -1.59 -11.71
CA GLU A 108 -12.50 -2.08 -11.19
C GLU A 108 -13.69 -1.28 -11.68
N THR A 109 -13.46 -0.05 -12.15
CA THR A 109 -14.54 0.85 -12.60
C THR A 109 -14.80 0.71 -14.09
N CYS A 110 -13.78 0.75 -14.93
CA CYS A 110 -13.96 0.75 -16.40
C CYS A 110 -13.39 -0.48 -17.11
N GLY A 111 -12.66 -1.34 -16.40
CA GLY A 111 -12.14 -2.59 -16.94
C GLY A 111 -10.88 -2.50 -17.78
N VAL A 112 -10.34 -1.30 -18.00
CA VAL A 112 -9.11 -1.16 -18.80
C VAL A 112 -7.89 -1.59 -17.99
N GLU A 113 -6.80 -1.86 -18.69
CA GLU A 113 -5.51 -2.18 -18.08
C GLU A 113 -5.01 -1.00 -17.24
N ILE A 114 -4.60 -1.25 -16.01
CA ILE A 114 -4.04 -0.21 -15.15
C ILE A 114 -2.63 0.16 -15.65
N GLY A 115 -1.86 -0.81 -16.09
CA GLY A 115 -0.52 -0.61 -16.64
C GLY A 115 0.58 -1.02 -15.68
N LEU A 116 1.65 -1.58 -16.24
CA LEU A 116 2.77 -2.11 -15.46
C LEU A 116 3.44 -1.05 -14.58
N ARG A 117 3.69 0.14 -15.15
CA ARG A 117 4.42 1.21 -14.43
C ARG A 117 3.61 1.77 -13.28
N ARG A 118 2.31 1.95 -13.47
CA ARG A 118 1.43 2.41 -12.40
C ARG A 118 1.35 1.39 -11.27
N LEU A 119 1.26 0.10 -11.62
CA LEU A 119 1.22 -0.98 -10.63
C LEU A 119 2.56 -1.13 -9.90
N GLU A 120 3.68 -0.91 -10.57
CA GLU A 120 4.98 -0.91 -9.90
C GLU A 120 5.09 0.23 -8.88
N ALA A 121 4.55 1.40 -9.22
CA ALA A 121 4.50 2.53 -8.30
C ALA A 121 3.49 2.30 -7.17
N ARG A 122 2.38 1.63 -7.46
CA ARG A 122 1.31 1.38 -6.51
C ARG A 122 0.68 0.00 -6.75
N PRO A 123 1.29 -1.06 -6.20
CA PRO A 123 0.84 -2.44 -6.48
C PRO A 123 -0.58 -2.75 -6.03
N THR A 124 -1.15 -1.97 -5.11
CA THR A 124 -2.52 -2.13 -4.64
C THR A 124 -3.54 -1.28 -5.41
N ALA A 125 -3.12 -0.64 -6.50
CA ALA A 125 -4.03 0.19 -7.31
C ALA A 125 -5.17 -0.67 -7.88
N THR A 126 -6.38 -0.16 -7.77
CA THR A 126 -7.60 -0.82 -8.25
C THR A 126 -8.28 -0.04 -9.37
N GLN A 127 -7.80 1.16 -9.66
CA GLN A 127 -8.34 2.02 -10.71
C GLN A 127 -7.24 2.50 -11.64
N CYS A 128 -7.60 2.68 -12.92
CA CYS A 128 -6.71 3.34 -13.87
C CYS A 128 -6.57 4.81 -13.47
N ILE A 129 -5.58 5.50 -14.06
CA ILE A 129 -5.29 6.89 -13.70
C ILE A 129 -6.51 7.81 -13.95
N ASP A 130 -7.24 7.59 -15.03
CA ASP A 130 -8.40 8.41 -15.36
C ASP A 130 -9.54 8.24 -14.36
N CYS A 131 -9.87 6.99 -14.00
CA CYS A 131 -10.92 6.72 -13.01
C CYS A 131 -10.53 7.22 -11.62
N LYS A 132 -9.25 7.09 -11.26
CA LYS A 132 -8.74 7.60 -9.98
C LYS A 132 -8.86 9.12 -9.92
N THR A 133 -8.48 9.80 -10.99
CA THR A 133 -8.58 11.26 -11.10
C THR A 133 -10.04 11.71 -10.95
N LEU A 134 -10.97 11.04 -11.63
CA LEU A 134 -12.40 11.35 -11.52
C LEU A 134 -12.92 11.15 -10.10
N SER A 135 -12.52 10.07 -9.44
CA SER A 135 -12.90 9.79 -8.05
C SER A 135 -12.42 10.89 -7.10
N GLU A 136 -11.18 11.32 -7.26
CA GLU A 136 -10.59 12.39 -6.46
C GLU A 136 -11.30 13.72 -6.69
N MET A 137 -11.67 14.03 -7.92
CA MET A 137 -12.43 15.23 -8.25
C MET A 137 -13.81 15.23 -7.57
N LYS A 138 -14.51 14.08 -7.59
CA LYS A 138 -15.81 13.93 -6.91
C LYS A 138 -15.67 14.11 -5.41
N GLU A 139 -14.64 13.54 -4.80
CA GLU A 139 -14.38 13.69 -3.38
C GLU A 139 -14.17 15.16 -2.99
N ARG A 140 -13.41 15.91 -3.79
CA ARG A 140 -13.18 17.34 -3.55
C ARG A 140 -14.48 18.14 -3.65
N GLN A 141 -15.33 17.83 -4.63
CA GLN A 141 -16.63 18.50 -4.79
C GLN A 141 -17.53 18.22 -3.59
N ASN A 142 -17.57 16.98 -3.12
CA ASN A 142 -18.38 16.61 -1.96
C ASN A 142 -17.89 17.30 -0.67
N GLN A 143 -16.58 17.44 -0.50
CA GLN A 143 -16.01 18.15 0.65
C GLN A 143 -16.29 19.64 0.62
N GLY A 144 -16.47 20.22 -0.57
CA GLY A 144 -16.77 21.63 -0.73
C GLY A 144 -18.21 22.03 -0.41
N HIS A 145 -19.10 21.06 -0.15
CA HIS A 145 -20.52 21.30 0.09
C HIS A 145 -20.96 21.14 1.55
N THR A 146 -20.03 21.18 2.47
CA THR A 146 -20.37 21.15 3.90
C THR A 146 -20.68 22.54 4.45
#